data_89e5db4b38c0c9d93459147f5757e752
#
_entry.id   89e5db4b38c0c9d93459147f5757e752
#
_cell.length_a   1.000
_cell.length_b   1.000
_cell.length_c   1.000
_cell.angle_alpha   90.00
_cell.angle_beta   90.00
_cell.angle_gamma   90.00
#
_symmetry.space_group_name_H-M   'P 1'
#
loop_
_entity.id
_entity.type
_entity.pdbx_description
1 polymer ?
#
loop_
_entity_poly.entity_id
_entity_poly.type
_entity_poly.pdbx_seq_one_letter_code
_entity_poly.pdbx_strand_id
1 'polypeptide(L)'
;VTAGSLTGVAEVYDGTAQLYPQSAADVADFKVDASTPVITEVDPASLTWGAEETVTKDVAVTVVNLGSNALTVDNDAIAPFTAVVNGTTVTVTPPAPNTTSDDIVRTMTVSVAGGNSREVTLTQFAAGSGGDTKGIYTSMSQFIPASSSTTDRYYPSDSTIDGKPATGFKLGTSSLAGVFTSGALGASLTGDRKLSFYAVAWTGKAATVYIRVNNGGAVSGDGSHAITASAGATGSGNDFTFTDVTDSDYYTFRLTGLTAASTVTISTSPDFTAASDRNTGRAIVLGVQV
;
A
#
# COMPACT_ATOMS: atom_id res chain seq x y z
N VAL A 1 18.22 29.75 4.68
CA VAL A 1 17.90 31.18 4.51
C VAL A 1 18.60 31.91 5.63
N THR A 2 19.64 32.66 5.32
CA THR A 2 20.28 33.59 6.27
C THR A 2 19.30 34.72 6.57
N ALA A 3 19.26 35.14 7.82
CA ALA A 3 18.43 36.26 8.24
C ALA A 3 18.84 37.50 7.44
N GLY A 4 17.90 38.07 6.71
CA GLY A 4 18.03 39.33 6.01
C GLY A 4 16.97 40.31 6.49
N SER A 5 17.14 41.60 6.20
CA SER A 5 16.10 42.58 6.46
C SER A 5 15.26 42.81 5.18
N LEU A 6 13.95 42.84 5.35
CA LEU A 6 13.01 43.21 4.31
C LEU A 6 12.45 44.56 4.65
N THR A 7 12.64 45.53 3.76
CA THR A 7 12.05 46.88 3.82
C THR A 7 10.93 46.95 2.79
N GLY A 8 9.83 47.59 3.13
CA GLY A 8 8.72 47.73 2.19
C GLY A 8 7.54 48.44 2.81
N VAL A 9 6.47 48.61 2.05
CA VAL A 9 5.21 49.18 2.55
C VAL A 9 4.35 48.07 3.17
N ALA A 10 4.01 48.26 4.44
CA ALA A 10 3.07 47.35 5.13
C ALA A 10 1.63 47.75 4.76
N GLU A 11 0.85 46.77 4.34
CA GLU A 11 -0.56 46.95 3.98
C GLU A 11 -1.37 45.79 4.58
N VAL A 12 -2.65 46.03 4.84
CA VAL A 12 -3.59 44.98 5.26
C VAL A 12 -4.55 44.72 4.09
N TYR A 13 -4.48 43.52 3.52
CA TYR A 13 -5.37 43.07 2.48
C TYR A 13 -6.18 41.87 3.01
N ASP A 14 -7.50 41.99 2.96
CA ASP A 14 -8.43 40.95 3.46
C ASP A 14 -8.10 40.45 4.89
N GLY A 15 -7.77 41.42 5.77
CA GLY A 15 -7.44 41.08 7.18
C GLY A 15 -6.03 40.50 7.39
N THR A 16 -5.25 40.30 6.35
CA THR A 16 -3.88 39.76 6.40
C THR A 16 -2.86 40.86 6.22
N ALA A 17 -1.92 40.99 7.16
CA ALA A 17 -0.80 41.92 7.02
C ALA A 17 0.17 41.43 5.94
N GLN A 18 0.46 42.29 4.98
CA GLN A 18 1.39 42.03 3.86
C GLN A 18 2.47 43.10 3.83
N LEU A 19 3.66 42.70 3.39
CA LEU A 19 4.78 43.64 3.18
C LEU A 19 5.20 43.59 1.71
N TYR A 20 5.08 44.71 1.01
CA TYR A 20 5.42 44.84 -0.40
C TYR A 20 6.78 45.51 -0.56
N PRO A 21 7.81 44.80 -1.08
CA PRO A 21 9.04 45.46 -1.50
C PRO A 21 8.76 46.42 -2.67
N GLN A 22 9.26 47.63 -2.61
CA GLN A 22 9.04 48.65 -3.63
C GLN A 22 10.18 48.73 -4.65
N SER A 23 11.33 48.14 -4.32
CA SER A 23 12.50 48.12 -5.17
C SER A 23 13.32 46.85 -4.98
N ALA A 24 14.19 46.52 -5.92
CA ALA A 24 15.16 45.45 -5.77
C ALA A 24 16.10 45.65 -4.57
N ALA A 25 16.30 46.89 -4.13
CA ALA A 25 17.13 47.20 -2.96
C ALA A 25 16.48 46.74 -1.66
N ASP A 26 15.15 46.68 -1.58
CA ASP A 26 14.41 46.29 -0.39
C ASP A 26 14.56 44.80 -0.08
N VAL A 27 14.98 43.99 -1.05
CA VAL A 27 15.22 42.56 -0.96
C VAL A 27 16.69 42.18 -1.23
N ALA A 28 17.57 43.16 -1.41
CA ALA A 28 18.97 42.93 -1.78
C ALA A 28 19.75 42.14 -0.75
N ASP A 29 19.33 42.21 0.52
CA ASP A 29 19.95 41.48 1.63
C ASP A 29 19.46 40.02 1.72
N PHE A 30 18.39 39.66 1.02
CA PHE A 30 17.95 38.28 0.90
C PHE A 30 18.83 37.53 -0.09
N LYS A 31 20.04 37.27 0.31
CA LYS A 31 20.93 36.41 -0.45
C LYS A 31 20.62 34.98 -0.07
N VAL A 32 20.25 34.16 -1.04
CA VAL A 32 20.43 32.70 -0.88
C VAL A 32 21.94 32.51 -0.78
N ASP A 33 22.41 32.08 0.36
CA ASP A 33 23.82 31.68 0.52
C ASP A 33 24.08 30.55 -0.46
N ALA A 34 24.65 30.89 -1.61
CA ALA A 34 24.96 29.92 -2.69
C ALA A 34 26.04 28.91 -2.25
N SER A 35 26.60 29.06 -1.04
CA SER A 35 27.57 28.12 -0.48
C SER A 35 26.95 27.08 0.45
N THR A 36 25.75 27.32 0.98
CA THR A 36 25.07 26.37 1.87
C THR A 36 24.47 25.22 1.07
N PRO A 37 24.86 23.97 1.34
CA PRO A 37 24.28 22.80 0.68
C PRO A 37 22.83 22.61 1.15
N VAL A 38 21.93 22.30 0.20
CA VAL A 38 20.52 22.07 0.50
C VAL A 38 20.02 20.84 -0.25
N ILE A 39 19.53 19.86 0.49
CA ILE A 39 18.80 18.72 -0.06
C ILE A 39 17.40 19.25 -0.46
N THR A 40 17.10 19.26 -1.75
CA THR A 40 15.82 19.72 -2.29
C THR A 40 14.83 18.59 -2.40
N GLU A 41 15.30 17.35 -2.67
CA GLU A 41 14.44 16.20 -2.91
C GLU A 41 15.14 14.89 -2.50
N VAL A 42 14.34 13.91 -2.09
CA VAL A 42 14.70 12.49 -1.98
C VAL A 42 13.64 11.68 -2.72
N ASP A 43 14.06 10.82 -3.63
CA ASP A 43 13.15 10.04 -4.47
C ASP A 43 13.63 8.56 -4.59
N PRO A 44 12.79 7.61 -4.16
CA PRO A 44 11.50 7.78 -3.49
C PRO A 44 11.63 8.21 -2.02
N ALA A 45 10.60 8.87 -1.49
CA ALA A 45 10.53 9.26 -0.07
C ALA A 45 10.14 8.10 0.86
N SER A 46 9.88 6.93 0.31
CA SER A 46 9.62 5.69 1.06
C SER A 46 10.13 4.47 0.29
N LEU A 47 10.69 3.51 1.01
CA LEU A 47 11.08 2.21 0.49
C LEU A 47 10.36 1.11 1.25
N THR A 48 9.85 0.12 0.53
CA THR A 48 9.15 -1.02 1.10
C THR A 48 9.74 -2.33 0.61
N TRP A 49 9.83 -3.33 1.49
CA TRP A 49 10.26 -4.69 1.18
C TRP A 49 9.25 -5.69 1.68
N GLY A 50 9.04 -6.75 0.92
CA GLY A 50 8.35 -7.94 1.41
C GLY A 50 9.11 -8.59 2.56
N ALA A 51 8.44 -9.45 3.33
CA ALA A 51 9.05 -10.15 4.46
C ALA A 51 10.32 -10.93 4.07
N GLU A 52 10.29 -11.59 2.92
CA GLU A 52 11.39 -12.40 2.39
C GLU A 52 12.32 -11.64 1.44
N GLU A 53 12.01 -10.37 1.13
CA GLU A 53 12.76 -9.59 0.16
C GLU A 53 14.06 -9.07 0.77
N THR A 54 15.19 -9.40 0.14
CA THR A 54 16.55 -8.99 0.57
C THR A 54 17.25 -8.11 -0.46
N VAL A 55 16.56 -7.71 -1.53
CA VAL A 55 17.16 -6.91 -2.61
C VAL A 55 17.33 -5.47 -2.13
N THR A 56 18.50 -4.90 -2.42
CA THR A 56 18.78 -3.48 -2.12
C THR A 56 17.93 -2.55 -2.98
N LYS A 57 17.60 -1.38 -2.45
CA LYS A 57 16.87 -0.33 -3.17
C LYS A 57 17.59 1.01 -3.00
N ASP A 58 17.51 1.83 -4.04
CA ASP A 58 18.19 3.12 -4.08
C ASP A 58 17.21 4.28 -3.82
N VAL A 59 17.74 5.31 -3.19
CA VAL A 59 17.12 6.64 -3.06
C VAL A 59 18.03 7.64 -3.75
N ALA A 60 17.51 8.32 -4.75
CA ALA A 60 18.18 9.46 -5.37
C ALA A 60 17.98 10.71 -4.52
N VAL A 61 19.05 11.46 -4.30
CA VAL A 61 19.04 12.70 -3.50
C VAL A 61 19.44 13.88 -4.37
N THR A 62 18.55 14.82 -4.54
CA THR A 62 18.86 16.07 -5.26
C THR A 62 19.38 17.10 -4.28
N VAL A 63 20.62 17.56 -4.50
CA VAL A 63 21.27 18.55 -3.63
C VAL A 63 21.77 19.72 -4.47
N VAL A 64 21.50 20.92 -4.03
CA VAL A 64 22.11 22.14 -4.58
C VAL A 64 23.26 22.57 -3.68
N ASN A 65 24.32 23.13 -4.28
CA ASN A 65 25.52 23.62 -3.59
C ASN A 65 26.25 22.54 -2.76
N LEU A 66 26.22 21.30 -3.20
CA LEU A 66 26.89 20.19 -2.48
C LEU A 66 28.40 20.45 -2.30
N GLY A 67 29.06 20.98 -3.33
CA GLY A 67 30.49 21.28 -3.30
C GLY A 67 31.32 20.04 -2.97
N SER A 68 32.20 20.16 -1.96
CA SER A 68 32.98 19.05 -1.42
C SER A 68 32.32 18.32 -0.24
N ASN A 69 31.10 18.72 0.16
CA ASN A 69 30.38 18.06 1.24
C ASN A 69 29.85 16.69 0.80
N ALA A 70 29.70 15.79 1.75
CA ALA A 70 29.11 14.47 1.52
C ALA A 70 27.75 14.38 2.21
N LEU A 71 26.89 13.54 1.63
CA LEU A 71 25.68 13.08 2.31
C LEU A 71 26.04 12.08 3.40
N THR A 72 25.25 12.04 4.45
CA THR A 72 25.40 11.10 5.57
C THR A 72 24.06 10.51 5.96
N VAL A 73 24.10 9.28 6.47
CA VAL A 73 22.98 8.56 7.08
C VAL A 73 23.44 7.95 8.39
N ASP A 74 22.61 8.02 9.41
CA ASP A 74 22.85 7.32 10.68
C ASP A 74 22.33 5.88 10.60
N ASN A 75 23.25 4.93 10.43
CA ASN A 75 22.91 3.52 10.34
C ASN A 75 22.42 2.92 11.67
N ASP A 76 22.82 3.48 12.80
CA ASP A 76 22.36 3.00 14.11
C ASP A 76 20.87 3.34 14.32
N ALA A 77 20.45 4.51 13.83
CA ALA A 77 19.05 4.95 13.88
C ALA A 77 18.12 4.09 13.01
N ILE A 78 18.62 3.54 11.91
CA ILE A 78 17.82 2.72 10.98
C ILE A 78 17.95 1.21 11.21
N ALA A 79 18.76 0.78 12.17
CA ALA A 79 18.92 -0.65 12.42
C ALA A 79 17.55 -1.35 12.62
N PRO A 80 17.32 -2.52 12.02
CA PRO A 80 18.28 -3.43 11.37
C PRO A 80 18.53 -3.20 9.87
N PHE A 81 17.97 -2.16 9.23
CA PHE A 81 18.39 -1.76 7.89
C PHE A 81 19.81 -1.21 7.91
N THR A 82 20.47 -1.23 6.75
CA THR A 82 21.76 -0.56 6.56
C THR A 82 21.73 0.29 5.29
N ALA A 83 22.47 1.38 5.26
CA ALA A 83 22.55 2.25 4.10
C ALA A 83 24.00 2.60 3.76
N VAL A 84 24.28 2.68 2.47
CA VAL A 84 25.57 3.13 1.93
C VAL A 84 25.33 4.34 1.02
N VAL A 85 26.07 5.42 1.30
CA VAL A 85 25.99 6.64 0.50
C VAL A 85 27.06 6.58 -0.60
N ASN A 86 26.63 6.79 -1.84
CA ASN A 86 27.44 6.81 -3.04
C ASN A 86 27.16 8.11 -3.83
N GLY A 87 27.92 9.16 -3.54
CA GLY A 87 27.65 10.49 -4.12
C GLY A 87 26.28 11.02 -3.69
N THR A 88 25.34 11.09 -4.63
CA THR A 88 23.95 11.53 -4.40
C THR A 88 22.95 10.37 -4.41
N THR A 89 23.41 9.14 -4.34
CA THR A 89 22.57 7.95 -4.22
C THR A 89 22.78 7.30 -2.87
N VAL A 90 21.70 6.95 -2.20
CA VAL A 90 21.72 6.16 -0.96
C VAL A 90 21.17 4.77 -1.26
N THR A 91 22.01 3.75 -1.22
CA THR A 91 21.61 2.36 -1.38
C THR A 91 21.26 1.77 -0.03
N VAL A 92 20.01 1.35 0.15
CA VAL A 92 19.50 0.75 1.38
C VAL A 92 19.39 -0.75 1.24
N THR A 93 19.91 -1.47 2.22
CA THR A 93 19.81 -2.93 2.32
C THR A 93 18.80 -3.25 3.44
N PRO A 94 17.77 -4.06 3.16
CA PRO A 94 16.86 -4.52 4.19
C PRO A 94 17.56 -5.54 5.10
N PRO A 95 17.04 -5.80 6.31
CA PRO A 95 17.54 -6.87 7.17
C PRO A 95 17.32 -8.26 6.55
N ALA A 96 17.78 -9.29 7.26
CA ALA A 96 17.38 -10.67 6.96
C ALA A 96 15.84 -10.79 6.93
N PRO A 97 15.29 -11.87 6.33
CA PRO A 97 13.84 -12.05 6.27
C PRO A 97 13.15 -11.79 7.60
N ASN A 98 12.12 -10.96 7.56
CA ASN A 98 11.34 -10.65 8.76
C ASN A 98 10.40 -11.82 9.08
N THR A 99 10.77 -12.61 10.07
CA THR A 99 10.00 -13.78 10.53
C THR A 99 9.01 -13.43 11.66
N THR A 100 8.91 -12.16 12.03
CA THR A 100 8.02 -11.70 13.11
C THR A 100 6.62 -11.37 12.58
N SER A 101 5.66 -11.21 13.48
CA SER A 101 4.29 -10.78 13.16
C SER A 101 4.15 -9.27 12.96
N ASP A 102 5.22 -8.50 13.16
CA ASP A 102 5.19 -7.05 13.10
C ASP A 102 6.09 -6.50 11.98
N ASP A 103 5.62 -5.45 11.32
CA ASP A 103 6.42 -4.73 10.33
C ASP A 103 7.62 -4.05 10.99
N ILE A 104 8.77 -4.11 10.34
CA ILE A 104 9.94 -3.34 10.76
C ILE A 104 9.87 -1.99 10.05
N VAL A 105 9.52 -0.94 10.79
CA VAL A 105 9.43 0.42 10.26
C VAL A 105 10.53 1.29 10.87
N ARG A 106 11.26 2.02 10.03
CA ARG A 106 12.31 2.97 10.44
C ARG A 106 12.22 4.25 9.60
N THR A 107 12.71 5.33 10.18
CA THR A 107 12.88 6.59 9.45
C THR A 107 14.36 6.83 9.23
N MET A 108 14.78 6.85 7.97
CA MET A 108 16.13 7.19 7.56
C MET A 108 16.23 8.70 7.34
N THR A 109 17.13 9.36 8.07
CA THR A 109 17.44 10.76 7.87
C THR A 109 18.68 10.90 6.99
N VAL A 110 18.53 11.46 5.81
CA VAL A 110 19.62 11.84 4.92
C VAL A 110 19.99 13.27 5.21
N SER A 111 21.24 13.53 5.54
CA SER A 111 21.75 14.84 5.96
C SER A 111 22.95 15.26 5.11
N VAL A 112 23.19 16.56 5.03
CA VAL A 112 24.41 17.15 4.44
C VAL A 112 25.06 18.10 5.45
N ALA A 113 26.37 18.02 5.60
CA ALA A 113 27.10 18.86 6.54
C ALA A 113 26.91 20.36 6.27
N GLY A 114 26.51 21.13 7.27
CA GLY A 114 26.22 22.55 7.15
C GLY A 114 24.93 22.90 6.40
N GLY A 115 24.12 21.89 6.03
CA GLY A 115 22.87 22.03 5.32
C GLY A 115 21.67 21.52 6.09
N ASN A 116 20.65 21.09 5.35
CA ASN A 116 19.43 20.51 5.89
C ASN A 116 19.45 18.97 5.85
N SER A 117 18.35 18.37 6.29
CA SER A 117 18.08 16.93 6.17
C SER A 117 16.72 16.66 5.53
N ARG A 118 16.55 15.42 5.06
CA ARG A 118 15.28 14.87 4.56
C ARG A 118 15.10 13.46 5.11
N GLU A 119 13.84 13.08 5.25
CA GLU A 119 13.47 11.77 5.79
C GLU A 119 12.97 10.85 4.70
N VAL A 120 13.29 9.57 4.83
CA VAL A 120 12.81 8.46 3.99
C VAL A 120 12.27 7.38 4.92
N THR A 121 11.04 6.95 4.70
CA THR A 121 10.45 5.85 5.46
C THR A 121 10.90 4.51 4.88
N LEU A 122 11.42 3.63 5.74
CA LEU A 122 11.83 2.27 5.40
C LEU A 122 10.87 1.29 6.07
N THR A 123 10.30 0.36 5.30
CA THR A 123 9.39 -0.66 5.83
C THR A 123 9.76 -2.02 5.27
N GLN A 124 10.08 -2.99 6.15
CA GLN A 124 10.05 -4.40 5.79
C GLN A 124 8.84 -5.05 6.47
N PHE A 125 7.99 -5.63 5.65
CA PHE A 125 6.75 -6.20 6.13
C PHE A 125 6.98 -7.42 7.03
N ALA A 126 6.02 -7.70 7.91
CA ALA A 126 6.01 -8.86 8.79
C ALA A 126 5.96 -10.18 8.02
N ALA A 127 6.44 -11.28 8.62
CA ALA A 127 6.22 -12.62 8.09
C ALA A 127 4.71 -12.86 7.91
N GLY A 128 4.32 -13.21 6.68
CA GLY A 128 2.91 -13.42 6.34
C GLY A 128 2.03 -12.16 6.27
N SER A 129 2.52 -10.97 6.60
CA SER A 129 2.08 -9.81 5.91
C SER A 129 2.73 -9.92 4.53
N GLY A 130 2.02 -10.44 3.55
CA GLY A 130 2.47 -10.27 2.18
C GLY A 130 2.86 -8.82 2.07
N GLY A 131 4.14 -8.51 1.77
CA GLY A 131 4.62 -7.16 1.60
C GLY A 131 3.63 -6.42 0.74
N ASP A 132 3.58 -5.11 0.73
CA ASP A 132 2.59 -4.39 -0.07
C ASP A 132 2.40 -5.13 -1.40
N THR A 133 1.39 -6.00 -1.44
CA THR A 133 1.10 -6.91 -2.55
C THR A 133 0.39 -6.18 -3.68
N LYS A 134 0.36 -4.84 -3.61
CA LYS A 134 -0.09 -4.00 -4.70
C LYS A 134 0.64 -4.38 -5.99
N GLY A 135 -0.15 -4.78 -6.97
CA GLY A 135 0.38 -5.28 -8.23
C GLY A 135 0.56 -6.80 -8.29
N ILE A 136 0.28 -7.55 -7.21
CA ILE A 136 0.08 -8.99 -7.29
C ILE A 136 -1.40 -9.25 -7.58
N TYR A 137 -1.69 -9.60 -8.81
CA TYR A 137 -3.06 -9.83 -9.29
C TYR A 137 -3.42 -11.31 -9.34
N THR A 138 -2.45 -12.21 -9.19
CA THR A 138 -2.69 -13.67 -9.17
C THR A 138 -2.93 -14.13 -7.75
N SER A 139 -4.07 -14.76 -7.50
CA SER A 139 -4.40 -15.32 -6.18
C SER A 139 -3.53 -16.52 -5.84
N MET A 140 -3.28 -16.73 -4.54
CA MET A 140 -2.70 -17.98 -4.04
C MET A 140 -3.60 -19.16 -4.42
N SER A 141 -3.03 -20.33 -4.64
CA SER A 141 -3.73 -21.52 -5.14
C SER A 141 -4.94 -21.92 -4.28
N GLN A 142 -4.89 -21.70 -2.95
CA GLN A 142 -6.00 -21.97 -2.03
C GLN A 142 -7.23 -21.08 -2.32
N PHE A 143 -7.03 -19.95 -3.01
CA PHE A 143 -8.07 -18.97 -3.35
C PHE A 143 -8.44 -18.98 -4.83
N ILE A 144 -8.03 -20.01 -5.57
CA ILE A 144 -8.43 -20.18 -6.96
C ILE A 144 -9.44 -21.35 -7.01
N PRO A 145 -10.75 -21.07 -7.22
CA PRO A 145 -11.73 -22.14 -7.33
C PRO A 145 -11.49 -22.97 -8.60
N ALA A 146 -11.43 -24.29 -8.44
CA ALA A 146 -11.25 -25.21 -9.59
C ALA A 146 -12.46 -25.25 -10.52
N SER A 147 -13.65 -24.88 -10.02
CA SER A 147 -14.90 -24.85 -10.77
C SER A 147 -15.91 -23.91 -10.13
N SER A 148 -16.93 -23.54 -10.87
CA SER A 148 -18.05 -22.73 -10.35
C SER A 148 -18.90 -23.55 -9.36
N SER A 149 -19.45 -22.86 -8.35
CA SER A 149 -20.51 -23.38 -7.48
C SER A 149 -21.82 -22.65 -7.75
N THR A 150 -22.84 -23.41 -8.16
CA THR A 150 -24.20 -22.87 -8.30
C THR A 150 -24.94 -22.80 -6.96
N THR A 151 -24.47 -23.53 -5.94
CA THR A 151 -25.02 -23.47 -4.59
C THR A 151 -24.48 -22.26 -3.83
N ASP A 152 -23.17 -22.07 -3.83
CA ASP A 152 -22.50 -21.00 -3.09
C ASP A 152 -22.31 -19.72 -3.89
N ARG A 153 -22.67 -19.77 -5.18
CA ARG A 153 -22.67 -18.60 -6.09
C ARG A 153 -21.30 -17.94 -6.24
N TYR A 154 -20.24 -18.73 -6.37
CA TYR A 154 -18.93 -18.26 -6.79
C TYR A 154 -18.53 -18.87 -8.15
N TYR A 155 -17.70 -18.12 -8.86
CA TYR A 155 -17.31 -18.44 -10.24
C TYR A 155 -15.84 -18.04 -10.42
N PRO A 156 -14.95 -18.95 -10.89
CA PRO A 156 -13.57 -18.58 -11.24
C PRO A 156 -13.55 -17.37 -12.17
N SER A 157 -12.57 -16.51 -11.98
CA SER A 157 -12.36 -15.32 -12.81
C SER A 157 -10.90 -15.21 -13.19
N ASP A 158 -10.63 -15.18 -14.51
CA ASP A 158 -9.36 -14.86 -15.14
C ASP A 158 -9.50 -13.48 -15.77
N SER A 159 -9.31 -12.47 -14.94
CA SER A 159 -9.52 -11.07 -15.33
C SER A 159 -8.20 -10.42 -15.76
N THR A 160 -8.29 -9.17 -16.20
CA THR A 160 -7.12 -8.33 -16.50
C THR A 160 -7.23 -7.03 -15.71
N ILE A 161 -6.19 -6.68 -15.00
CA ILE A 161 -6.06 -5.40 -14.28
C ILE A 161 -4.91 -4.62 -14.93
N ASP A 162 -5.20 -3.44 -15.49
CA ASP A 162 -4.21 -2.57 -16.15
C ASP A 162 -3.35 -3.32 -17.18
N GLY A 163 -3.98 -4.20 -17.97
CA GLY A 163 -3.32 -5.03 -18.96
C GLY A 163 -2.53 -6.23 -18.43
N LYS A 164 -2.57 -6.50 -17.12
CA LYS A 164 -1.89 -7.65 -16.50
C LYS A 164 -2.90 -8.73 -16.12
N PRO A 165 -2.59 -10.02 -16.31
CA PRO A 165 -3.46 -11.12 -15.87
C PRO A 165 -3.72 -11.07 -14.36
N ALA A 166 -4.97 -11.30 -13.98
CA ALA A 166 -5.42 -11.36 -12.60
C ALA A 166 -6.34 -12.56 -12.39
N THR A 167 -6.13 -13.31 -11.31
CA THR A 167 -6.91 -14.50 -10.99
C THR A 167 -7.64 -14.35 -9.66
N GLY A 168 -8.79 -15.00 -9.57
CA GLY A 168 -9.62 -15.02 -8.37
C GLY A 168 -11.00 -15.55 -8.65
N PHE A 169 -12.03 -14.87 -8.18
CA PHE A 169 -13.40 -15.31 -8.34
C PHE A 169 -14.41 -14.17 -8.30
N LYS A 170 -15.52 -14.38 -8.98
CA LYS A 170 -16.72 -13.56 -8.83
C LYS A 170 -17.62 -14.17 -7.77
N LEU A 171 -18.17 -13.34 -6.89
CA LEU A 171 -19.18 -13.69 -5.89
C LEU A 171 -20.55 -13.14 -6.27
N GLY A 172 -21.56 -13.98 -6.12
CA GLY A 172 -22.97 -13.61 -6.25
C GLY A 172 -23.50 -13.56 -7.67
N THR A 173 -24.82 -13.42 -7.76
CA THR A 173 -25.61 -13.26 -8.98
C THR A 173 -26.45 -11.97 -8.91
N SER A 174 -27.33 -11.75 -9.87
CA SER A 174 -28.24 -10.60 -9.85
C SER A 174 -29.24 -10.61 -8.69
N SER A 175 -29.41 -11.74 -8.02
CA SER A 175 -30.43 -11.93 -6.97
C SER A 175 -29.93 -12.62 -5.71
N LEU A 176 -28.71 -13.17 -5.72
CA LEU A 176 -28.17 -13.96 -4.60
C LEU A 176 -26.77 -13.50 -4.27
N ALA A 177 -26.46 -13.44 -2.98
CA ALA A 177 -25.09 -13.30 -2.48
C ALA A 177 -24.23 -14.50 -2.88
N GLY A 178 -22.91 -14.31 -2.83
CA GLY A 178 -21.94 -15.36 -3.09
C GLY A 178 -21.04 -15.61 -1.88
N VAL A 179 -20.60 -16.84 -1.75
CA VAL A 179 -19.72 -17.31 -0.67
C VAL A 179 -18.63 -18.19 -1.28
N PHE A 180 -17.38 -17.89 -0.98
CA PHE A 180 -16.26 -18.75 -1.35
C PHE A 180 -15.44 -19.07 -0.10
N THR A 181 -15.13 -20.34 0.10
CA THR A 181 -14.23 -20.78 1.17
C THR A 181 -12.97 -21.37 0.55
N SER A 182 -11.83 -20.87 0.96
CA SER A 182 -10.52 -21.33 0.48
C SER A 182 -10.27 -22.81 0.83
N GLY A 183 -9.30 -23.41 0.17
CA GLY A 183 -8.63 -24.60 0.69
C GLY A 183 -7.97 -24.32 2.03
N ALA A 184 -7.49 -25.37 2.70
CA ALA A 184 -6.68 -25.24 3.92
C ALA A 184 -5.43 -24.42 3.63
N LEU A 185 -5.09 -23.49 4.53
CA LEU A 185 -3.97 -22.57 4.33
C LEU A 185 -2.61 -23.28 4.36
N GLY A 186 -2.51 -24.39 5.13
CA GLY A 186 -1.27 -25.15 5.23
C GLY A 186 -0.32 -24.64 6.32
N ALA A 187 0.74 -25.40 6.58
CA ALA A 187 1.65 -25.15 7.70
C ALA A 187 2.47 -23.85 7.56
N SER A 188 2.69 -23.37 6.35
CA SER A 188 3.45 -22.12 6.09
C SER A 188 2.67 -20.86 6.44
N LEU A 189 1.35 -20.94 6.60
CA LEU A 189 0.47 -19.80 6.85
C LEU A 189 -0.19 -19.88 8.25
N THR A 190 0.53 -20.34 9.25
CA THR A 190 0.07 -20.40 10.64
C THR A 190 0.40 -19.12 11.41
N GLY A 191 -0.28 -18.90 12.53
CA GLY A 191 -0.10 -17.72 13.39
C GLY A 191 -0.86 -16.49 12.89
N ASP A 192 -0.35 -15.32 13.19
CA ASP A 192 -0.95 -14.06 12.76
C ASP A 192 -0.53 -13.74 11.33
N ARG A 193 -1.49 -13.32 10.49
CA ARG A 193 -1.27 -13.02 9.08
C ARG A 193 -2.13 -11.83 8.63
N LYS A 194 -1.81 -11.31 7.46
CA LYS A 194 -2.60 -10.29 6.76
C LYS A 194 -3.20 -10.91 5.50
N LEU A 195 -4.52 -10.99 5.42
CA LEU A 195 -5.23 -11.28 4.17
C LEU A 195 -5.32 -10.01 3.36
N SER A 196 -4.98 -10.07 2.09
CA SER A 196 -5.06 -8.93 1.18
C SER A 196 -5.55 -9.36 -0.20
N PHE A 197 -6.31 -8.48 -0.86
CA PHE A 197 -6.85 -8.72 -2.20
C PHE A 197 -7.36 -7.43 -2.84
N TYR A 198 -7.51 -7.45 -4.15
CA TYR A 198 -8.30 -6.46 -4.88
C TYR A 198 -9.76 -6.90 -4.92
N ALA A 199 -10.69 -5.97 -4.71
CA ALA A 199 -12.09 -6.24 -4.91
C ALA A 199 -12.80 -5.06 -5.54
N VAL A 200 -13.66 -5.35 -6.51
CA VAL A 200 -14.53 -4.36 -7.13
C VAL A 200 -15.96 -4.87 -7.12
N ALA A 201 -16.91 -3.96 -6.88
CA ALA A 201 -18.30 -4.28 -7.01
C ALA A 201 -18.65 -4.41 -8.50
N TRP A 202 -19.59 -5.30 -8.80
CA TRP A 202 -20.13 -5.42 -10.16
C TRP A 202 -20.68 -4.08 -10.64
N THR A 203 -20.53 -3.78 -11.91
CA THR A 203 -20.93 -2.52 -12.57
C THR A 203 -22.27 -2.00 -12.06
N GLY A 204 -22.26 -0.77 -11.54
CA GLY A 204 -23.44 -0.05 -11.07
C GLY A 204 -24.11 -0.59 -9.80
N LYS A 205 -23.43 -1.47 -9.04
CA LYS A 205 -23.93 -2.00 -7.76
C LYS A 205 -22.90 -1.80 -6.68
N ALA A 206 -23.34 -1.32 -5.52
CA ALA A 206 -22.53 -1.39 -4.30
C ALA A 206 -22.51 -2.82 -3.78
N ALA A 207 -21.43 -3.23 -3.12
CA ALA A 207 -21.32 -4.50 -2.44
C ALA A 207 -20.55 -4.33 -1.12
N THR A 208 -20.66 -5.31 -0.24
CA THR A 208 -19.83 -5.43 0.96
C THR A 208 -19.21 -6.82 0.94
N VAL A 209 -17.92 -6.90 1.21
CA VAL A 209 -17.24 -8.17 1.46
C VAL A 209 -17.13 -8.42 2.94
N TYR A 210 -17.35 -9.66 3.33
CA TYR A 210 -17.25 -10.16 4.70
C TYR A 210 -16.24 -11.28 4.73
N ILE A 211 -15.39 -11.30 5.77
CA ILE A 211 -14.32 -12.27 5.95
C ILE A 211 -14.58 -13.07 7.23
N ARG A 212 -14.43 -14.37 7.13
CA ARG A 212 -14.47 -15.28 8.29
C ARG A 212 -13.34 -16.32 8.19
N VAL A 213 -12.71 -16.59 9.31
CA VAL A 213 -11.77 -17.70 9.45
C VAL A 213 -12.52 -18.88 10.08
N ASN A 214 -12.27 -20.09 9.54
CA ASN A 214 -12.81 -21.33 10.09
C ASN A 214 -11.65 -22.27 10.46
N ASN A 215 -11.92 -23.27 11.30
CA ASN A 215 -10.96 -24.32 11.71
C ASN A 215 -9.71 -23.77 12.43
N GLY A 216 -9.89 -22.76 13.26
CA GLY A 216 -8.84 -22.10 14.04
C GLY A 216 -8.49 -20.72 13.52
N GLY A 217 -8.24 -19.80 14.44
CA GLY A 217 -7.99 -18.40 14.15
C GLY A 217 -9.25 -17.54 14.12
N ALA A 218 -9.05 -16.24 13.91
CA ALA A 218 -10.10 -15.24 13.84
C ALA A 218 -9.69 -14.08 12.91
N VAL A 219 -10.68 -13.27 12.51
CA VAL A 219 -10.44 -11.95 11.90
C VAL A 219 -10.40 -10.91 13.01
N SER A 220 -9.40 -10.04 13.00
CA SER A 220 -9.32 -8.90 13.92
C SER A 220 -10.19 -7.77 13.40
N GLY A 221 -11.10 -7.26 14.23
CA GLY A 221 -12.07 -6.24 13.85
C GLY A 221 -13.41 -6.82 13.38
N ASP A 222 -14.19 -6.04 12.64
CA ASP A 222 -15.54 -6.42 12.22
C ASP A 222 -15.56 -7.40 11.02
N GLY A 223 -14.42 -7.63 10.37
CA GLY A 223 -14.29 -8.55 9.24
C GLY A 223 -15.11 -8.17 8.01
N SER A 224 -15.55 -6.91 7.89
CA SER A 224 -16.33 -6.43 6.74
C SER A 224 -15.72 -5.18 6.11
N HIS A 225 -15.98 -4.99 4.82
CA HIS A 225 -15.61 -3.78 4.11
C HIS A 225 -16.57 -3.50 2.95
N ALA A 226 -17.06 -2.26 2.87
CA ALA A 226 -17.80 -1.80 1.71
C ALA A 226 -16.85 -1.66 0.52
N ILE A 227 -17.24 -2.22 -0.64
CA ILE A 227 -16.50 -2.09 -1.89
C ILE A 227 -17.27 -1.23 -2.88
N THR A 228 -16.54 -0.40 -3.61
CA THR A 228 -17.12 0.50 -4.60
C THR A 228 -17.23 -0.20 -5.96
N ALA A 229 -18.14 0.28 -6.80
CA ALA A 229 -18.19 -0.13 -8.19
C ALA A 229 -16.99 0.48 -8.92
N SER A 230 -16.22 -0.33 -9.65
CA SER A 230 -15.22 0.18 -10.56
C SER A 230 -15.89 0.84 -11.77
N ALA A 231 -15.55 2.09 -12.04
CA ALA A 231 -16.06 2.82 -13.20
C ALA A 231 -15.49 2.28 -14.53
N GLY A 232 -14.34 1.63 -14.51
CA GLY A 232 -13.62 1.13 -15.68
C GLY A 232 -13.80 -0.36 -15.97
N ALA A 233 -14.67 -1.08 -15.23
CA ALA A 233 -14.84 -2.50 -15.45
C ALA A 233 -15.66 -2.78 -16.72
N THR A 234 -15.06 -3.46 -17.68
CA THR A 234 -15.71 -3.98 -18.88
C THR A 234 -15.55 -5.50 -18.93
N GLY A 235 -16.57 -6.21 -19.37
CA GLY A 235 -16.48 -7.67 -19.49
C GLY A 235 -17.84 -8.34 -19.59
N SER A 236 -17.81 -9.65 -19.81
CA SER A 236 -18.98 -10.51 -19.86
C SER A 236 -18.69 -11.84 -19.15
N GLY A 237 -19.73 -12.49 -18.64
CA GLY A 237 -19.55 -13.75 -17.92
C GLY A 237 -18.90 -13.55 -16.55
N ASN A 238 -17.71 -14.14 -16.36
CA ASN A 238 -16.98 -14.08 -15.10
C ASN A 238 -15.64 -13.31 -15.20
N ASP A 239 -15.22 -13.00 -16.41
CA ASP A 239 -13.94 -12.37 -16.70
C ASP A 239 -14.13 -10.91 -17.07
N PHE A 240 -13.31 -10.06 -16.51
CA PHE A 240 -13.40 -8.60 -16.62
C PHE A 240 -12.05 -7.99 -16.92
N THR A 241 -12.10 -6.92 -17.69
CA THR A 241 -10.96 -5.99 -17.80
C THR A 241 -11.24 -4.79 -16.92
N PHE A 242 -10.31 -4.54 -15.99
CA PHE A 242 -10.31 -3.37 -15.14
C PHE A 242 -9.23 -2.43 -15.60
N THR A 243 -9.57 -1.15 -15.73
CA THR A 243 -8.64 -0.05 -15.91
C THR A 243 -8.77 0.88 -14.71
N ASP A 244 -7.71 1.62 -14.42
CA ASP A 244 -7.70 2.61 -13.33
C ASP A 244 -8.00 2.01 -11.93
N VAL A 245 -7.51 0.78 -11.66
CA VAL A 245 -7.57 0.21 -10.30
C VAL A 245 -6.71 1.04 -9.38
N THR A 246 -7.33 1.58 -8.34
CA THR A 246 -6.70 2.46 -7.37
C THR A 246 -6.41 1.74 -6.06
N ASP A 247 -5.68 2.39 -5.17
CA ASP A 247 -5.42 1.90 -3.81
C ASP A 247 -6.70 1.65 -3.01
N SER A 248 -7.79 2.36 -3.33
CA SER A 248 -9.09 2.18 -2.70
C SER A 248 -9.78 0.85 -3.05
N ASP A 249 -9.31 0.17 -4.10
CA ASP A 249 -9.81 -1.15 -4.52
C ASP A 249 -9.01 -2.31 -3.91
N TYR A 250 -7.98 -1.99 -3.11
CA TYR A 250 -7.13 -2.95 -2.41
C TYR A 250 -7.50 -3.01 -0.92
N TYR A 251 -7.88 -4.19 -0.46
CA TYR A 251 -8.39 -4.42 0.89
C TYR A 251 -7.47 -5.30 1.70
N THR A 252 -7.35 -5.02 3.00
CA THR A 252 -6.54 -5.82 3.94
C THR A 252 -7.32 -6.13 5.20
N PHE A 253 -7.13 -7.35 5.73
CA PHE A 253 -7.71 -7.81 6.98
C PHE A 253 -6.62 -8.51 7.80
N ARG A 254 -6.56 -8.23 9.09
CA ARG A 254 -5.68 -8.97 10.00
C ARG A 254 -6.36 -10.26 10.44
N LEU A 255 -5.66 -11.37 10.21
CA LEU A 255 -6.05 -12.70 10.69
C LEU A 255 -5.14 -13.07 11.86
N THR A 256 -5.70 -13.70 12.89
CA THR A 256 -4.95 -14.06 14.11
C THR A 256 -5.13 -15.53 14.44
N GLY A 257 -4.06 -16.15 14.97
CA GLY A 257 -4.11 -17.52 15.49
C GLY A 257 -4.41 -18.59 14.45
N LEU A 258 -4.02 -18.40 13.19
CA LEU A 258 -4.24 -19.36 12.12
C LEU A 258 -3.53 -20.69 12.41
N THR A 259 -4.13 -21.79 11.99
CA THR A 259 -3.57 -23.13 11.99
C THR A 259 -3.39 -23.64 10.57
N ALA A 260 -2.69 -24.74 10.38
CA ALA A 260 -2.56 -25.38 9.07
C ALA A 260 -3.91 -25.82 8.45
N ALA A 261 -4.91 -26.09 9.30
CA ALA A 261 -6.25 -26.48 8.90
C ALA A 261 -7.20 -25.28 8.67
N SER A 262 -6.76 -24.06 9.00
CA SER A 262 -7.57 -22.85 8.83
C SER A 262 -7.96 -22.66 7.38
N THR A 263 -9.20 -22.21 7.17
CA THR A 263 -9.72 -21.77 5.87
C THR A 263 -10.29 -20.38 6.02
N VAL A 264 -10.26 -19.61 4.95
CA VAL A 264 -10.83 -18.25 4.92
C VAL A 264 -12.06 -18.27 4.02
N THR A 265 -13.17 -17.77 4.55
CA THR A 265 -14.39 -17.56 3.78
C THR A 265 -14.52 -16.08 3.43
N ILE A 266 -14.70 -15.81 2.15
CA ILE A 266 -15.00 -14.46 1.61
C ILE A 266 -16.43 -14.50 1.07
N SER A 267 -17.26 -13.57 1.50
CA SER A 267 -18.70 -13.57 1.18
C SER A 267 -19.18 -12.17 0.87
N THR A 268 -20.25 -12.06 0.08
CA THR A 268 -21.05 -10.84 -0.06
C THR A 268 -22.30 -10.86 0.81
N SER A 269 -22.42 -11.81 1.75
CA SER A 269 -23.46 -11.88 2.76
C SER A 269 -22.87 -11.89 4.17
N PRO A 270 -23.42 -11.12 5.12
CA PRO A 270 -22.97 -11.13 6.52
C PRO A 270 -23.20 -12.49 7.21
N ASP A 271 -24.17 -13.26 6.74
CA ASP A 271 -24.48 -14.60 7.28
C ASP A 271 -23.62 -15.71 6.68
N PHE A 272 -22.74 -15.37 5.72
CA PHE A 272 -21.91 -16.34 5.00
C PHE A 272 -22.72 -17.45 4.35
N THR A 273 -23.87 -17.09 3.79
CA THR A 273 -24.75 -18.00 3.03
C THR A 273 -25.08 -17.37 1.68
N ALA A 274 -25.25 -18.20 0.65
CA ALA A 274 -25.69 -17.75 -0.67
C ALA A 274 -27.22 -17.57 -0.72
N ALA A 275 -27.78 -16.93 0.30
CA ALA A 275 -29.21 -16.64 0.38
C ALA A 275 -29.60 -15.49 -0.55
N SER A 276 -30.91 -15.32 -0.77
CA SER A 276 -31.44 -14.18 -1.52
C SER A 276 -31.32 -12.92 -0.67
N ASP A 277 -30.23 -12.19 -0.86
CA ASP A 277 -30.06 -10.86 -0.30
C ASP A 277 -29.79 -9.88 -1.42
N ARG A 278 -30.80 -9.12 -1.76
CA ARG A 278 -30.72 -8.12 -2.86
C ARG A 278 -29.85 -6.91 -2.49
N ASN A 279 -29.44 -6.78 -1.24
CA ASN A 279 -28.75 -5.58 -0.72
C ASN A 279 -27.22 -5.75 -0.68
N THR A 280 -26.69 -6.98 -0.80
CA THR A 280 -25.24 -7.24 -0.64
C THR A 280 -24.44 -7.15 -1.92
N GLY A 281 -25.11 -7.09 -3.06
CA GLY A 281 -24.46 -6.91 -4.37
C GLY A 281 -23.65 -8.10 -4.85
N ARG A 282 -22.84 -7.87 -5.89
CA ARG A 282 -21.89 -8.82 -6.48
C ARG A 282 -20.50 -8.23 -6.37
N ALA A 283 -19.52 -9.07 -6.11
CA ALA A 283 -18.12 -8.69 -6.01
C ALA A 283 -17.25 -9.54 -6.93
N ILE A 284 -16.17 -8.95 -7.39
CA ILE A 284 -15.05 -9.66 -8.02
C ILE A 284 -13.86 -9.47 -7.12
N VAL A 285 -13.25 -10.58 -6.70
CA VAL A 285 -12.13 -10.64 -5.77
C VAL A 285 -10.94 -11.27 -6.51
N LEU A 286 -9.83 -10.56 -6.59
CA LEU A 286 -8.66 -10.94 -7.36
C LEU A 286 -7.38 -10.77 -6.54
N GLY A 287 -6.33 -11.54 -6.87
CA GLY A 287 -5.02 -11.37 -6.26
C GLY A 287 -5.01 -11.62 -4.76
N VAL A 288 -5.72 -12.65 -4.30
CA VAL A 288 -5.82 -12.96 -2.86
C VAL A 288 -4.52 -13.52 -2.33
N GLN A 289 -3.96 -12.85 -1.33
CA GLN A 289 -2.72 -13.21 -0.62
C GLN A 289 -2.97 -13.28 0.89
N VAL A 290 -2.25 -14.15 1.58
CA VAL A 290 -2.26 -14.32 3.04
C VAL A 290 -0.86 -14.29 3.59
#